data_509e781cc0a5bd95e95200d32c1179f2
#
_entry.id   509e781cc0a5bd95e95200d32c1179f2
#
_cell.length_a   1.000
_cell.length_b   1.000
_cell.length_c   1.000
_cell.angle_alpha   90.00
_cell.angle_beta   90.00
_cell.angle_gamma   90.00
#
_symmetry.space_group_name_H-M   'P 1'
#
loop_
_entity.id
_entity.type
_entity.pdbx_description
1 polymer ?
#
loop_
_entity_poly.entity_id
_entity_poly.type
_entity_poly.pdbx_seq_one_letter_code
_entity_poly.pdbx_strand_id
1 'polypeptide(L)'
;MKYFLLLFSVFITTNLLSQSKLALIVAVGEYPATSKIKPIASVNDVKYIKTALGRNGFEQKNIDTLINSKATKKAIINSLTQLSEKAKKNDIVVIHFSCHGQQIRDQKTIELGKDEDDGYDEAFLPYDAMPKYSPTGYKGENHLRDDDLYPHLLNIRKKLGSEGSLLVLLDACHSGTGTRDESFAVTRGEPIPFANPENPMDSIINLSAAEAKQGFFEAAADSLSNMVVISASSPHQVNKQVIINNEELGSLSYSFYKALNEMTAENTYELLFEKIRATMQAFIPEQIPMMEGYGQQIIFNGKYKSREDKVYIRVGNKTGGGTEDSLFSIEKGMLDNIANGTRCKIYKAESNEVYTYAVIKRVDNFRSYGAAEKKLNKADLYELRMEEENYGNLEAAVKLSFVEADAPAKALEKQVKEFIKPYSFLKIADKADFQLEVKKDRDGKIAILTDRNNKTIWTAGVLNKDSLSAEQKKQFIADIKRELRVKYLRTMPDGGELAADVSAEIVPVKEYNKATGIELEIGDVY
;
A
#
# COMPACT_ATOMS: atom_id res chain seq x y z
N MET A 1 25.32 -71.12 -9.33
CA MET A 1 24.05 -70.38 -9.49
C MET A 1 24.32 -68.93 -9.13
N LYS A 2 24.47 -68.04 -10.14
CA LYS A 2 24.67 -66.58 -9.96
C LYS A 2 23.33 -65.91 -10.14
N TYR A 3 22.80 -65.27 -9.09
CA TYR A 3 21.57 -64.45 -9.16
C TYR A 3 21.94 -63.06 -9.69
N PHE A 4 21.41 -62.72 -10.84
CA PHE A 4 21.51 -61.38 -11.46
C PHE A 4 20.32 -60.56 -10.93
N LEU A 5 20.57 -59.61 -10.03
CA LEU A 5 19.54 -58.66 -9.55
C LEU A 5 19.42 -57.54 -10.58
N LEU A 6 18.28 -57.52 -11.29
CA LEU A 6 17.91 -56.43 -12.18
C LEU A 6 17.32 -55.29 -11.33
N LEU A 7 18.06 -54.20 -11.12
CA LEU A 7 17.56 -52.97 -10.53
C LEU A 7 16.72 -52.22 -11.59
N PHE A 8 15.40 -52.25 -11.42
CA PHE A 8 14.47 -51.44 -12.23
C PHE A 8 14.45 -50.02 -11.65
N SER A 9 15.19 -49.08 -12.27
CA SER A 9 15.16 -47.65 -11.93
C SER A 9 13.87 -47.06 -12.48
N VAL A 10 12.86 -46.85 -11.64
CA VAL A 10 11.65 -46.08 -12.00
C VAL A 10 12.04 -44.61 -12.01
N PHE A 11 12.29 -44.07 -13.19
CA PHE A 11 12.36 -42.64 -13.39
C PHE A 11 10.96 -42.03 -13.22
N ILE A 12 10.63 -41.56 -12.02
CA ILE A 12 9.49 -40.68 -11.80
C ILE A 12 9.86 -39.32 -12.41
N THR A 13 9.47 -39.11 -13.67
CA THR A 13 9.46 -37.78 -14.26
C THR A 13 8.40 -36.95 -13.57
N THR A 14 8.77 -36.23 -12.51
CA THR A 14 7.95 -35.13 -12.02
C THR A 14 7.92 -34.11 -13.15
N ASN A 15 6.82 -34.04 -13.86
CA ASN A 15 6.49 -32.90 -14.70
C ASN A 15 6.41 -31.69 -13.75
N LEU A 16 7.53 -30.98 -13.56
CA LEU A 16 7.53 -29.62 -13.09
C LEU A 16 6.74 -28.83 -14.13
N LEU A 17 5.43 -28.65 -13.88
CA LEU A 17 4.62 -27.73 -14.68
C LEU A 17 5.30 -26.36 -14.52
N SER A 18 6.07 -25.99 -15.55
CA SER A 18 6.71 -24.68 -15.62
C SER A 18 5.61 -23.63 -15.54
N GLN A 19 5.68 -22.77 -14.54
CA GLN A 19 4.80 -21.62 -14.37
C GLN A 19 4.81 -20.77 -15.64
N SER A 20 3.68 -20.66 -16.32
CA SER A 20 3.56 -19.84 -17.52
C SER A 20 3.33 -18.37 -17.15
N LYS A 21 3.84 -17.47 -17.99
CA LYS A 21 3.66 -16.03 -17.86
C LYS A 21 2.87 -15.52 -19.05
N LEU A 22 1.67 -15.00 -18.79
CA LEU A 22 0.72 -14.55 -19.80
C LEU A 22 0.47 -13.05 -19.63
N ALA A 23 0.25 -12.32 -20.73
CA ALA A 23 -0.08 -10.90 -20.63
C ALA A 23 -1.11 -10.49 -21.69
N LEU A 24 -1.95 -9.51 -21.33
CA LEU A 24 -2.82 -8.76 -22.22
C LEU A 24 -2.47 -7.27 -22.10
N ILE A 25 -2.13 -6.64 -23.24
CA ILE A 25 -1.85 -5.21 -23.31
C ILE A 25 -2.92 -4.55 -24.19
N VAL A 26 -3.67 -3.64 -23.62
CA VAL A 26 -4.69 -2.82 -24.29
C VAL A 26 -4.18 -1.40 -24.40
N ALA A 27 -4.07 -0.87 -25.62
CA ALA A 27 -3.60 0.49 -25.87
C ALA A 27 -4.47 1.19 -26.90
N VAL A 28 -5.17 2.26 -26.49
CA VAL A 28 -5.98 3.09 -27.38
C VAL A 28 -5.42 4.50 -27.39
N GLY A 29 -4.65 4.81 -28.44
CA GLY A 29 -4.06 6.15 -28.65
C GLY A 29 -4.84 6.98 -29.66
N GLU A 30 -5.55 6.31 -30.58
CA GLU A 30 -6.35 6.95 -31.62
C GLU A 30 -7.80 6.46 -31.53
N TYR A 31 -8.73 7.38 -31.71
CA TYR A 31 -10.16 7.13 -31.65
C TYR A 31 -10.83 7.51 -32.98
N PRO A 32 -12.04 7.01 -33.29
CA PRO A 32 -12.76 7.44 -34.47
C PRO A 32 -12.95 8.96 -34.50
N ALA A 33 -12.76 9.60 -35.64
CA ALA A 33 -12.92 11.06 -35.76
C ALA A 33 -14.31 11.55 -35.31
N THR A 34 -15.33 10.71 -35.37
CA THR A 34 -16.70 11.00 -34.92
C THR A 34 -16.79 11.11 -33.38
N SER A 35 -15.92 10.49 -32.63
CA SER A 35 -15.91 10.54 -31.16
C SER A 35 -15.47 11.91 -30.63
N LYS A 36 -14.61 12.60 -31.38
CA LYS A 36 -13.92 13.85 -30.97
C LYS A 36 -13.03 13.68 -29.73
N ILE A 37 -12.73 12.46 -29.33
CA ILE A 37 -11.74 12.17 -28.29
C ILE A 37 -10.36 12.55 -28.83
N LYS A 38 -9.58 13.27 -28.03
CA LYS A 38 -8.22 13.68 -28.41
C LYS A 38 -7.29 12.47 -28.48
N PRO A 39 -6.42 12.35 -29.46
CA PRO A 39 -5.43 11.30 -29.50
C PRO A 39 -4.43 11.45 -28.33
N ILE A 40 -3.92 10.30 -27.85
CA ILE A 40 -2.88 10.20 -26.82
C ILE A 40 -1.83 9.16 -27.23
N ALA A 41 -0.68 9.18 -26.57
CA ALA A 41 0.47 8.36 -26.97
C ALA A 41 0.46 6.92 -26.44
N SER A 42 -0.71 6.36 -26.14
CA SER A 42 -0.85 5.01 -25.53
C SER A 42 -0.17 3.90 -26.33
N VAL A 43 -0.13 4.02 -27.64
CA VAL A 43 0.51 3.02 -28.52
C VAL A 43 2.02 2.91 -28.27
N ASN A 44 2.66 4.02 -27.89
CA ASN A 44 4.10 4.05 -27.59
C ASN A 44 4.42 3.22 -26.32
N ASP A 45 3.49 3.12 -25.37
CA ASP A 45 3.67 2.37 -24.13
C ASP A 45 3.88 0.86 -24.38
N VAL A 46 3.25 0.33 -25.45
CA VAL A 46 3.25 -1.09 -25.77
C VAL A 46 4.66 -1.66 -25.88
N LYS A 47 5.59 -0.94 -26.53
CA LYS A 47 6.97 -1.41 -26.68
C LYS A 47 7.71 -1.47 -25.35
N TYR A 48 7.46 -0.51 -24.46
CA TYR A 48 8.10 -0.45 -23.14
C TYR A 48 7.58 -1.57 -22.24
N ILE A 49 6.28 -1.77 -22.19
CA ILE A 49 5.65 -2.85 -21.40
C ILE A 49 6.10 -4.22 -21.93
N LYS A 50 6.05 -4.45 -23.25
CA LYS A 50 6.53 -5.72 -23.85
C LYS A 50 8.01 -5.96 -23.55
N THR A 51 8.83 -4.93 -23.60
CA THR A 51 10.27 -5.04 -23.28
C THR A 51 10.48 -5.40 -21.80
N ALA A 52 9.78 -4.73 -20.89
CA ALA A 52 9.84 -5.00 -19.46
C ALA A 52 9.41 -6.43 -19.13
N LEU A 53 8.28 -6.86 -19.66
CA LEU A 53 7.76 -8.22 -19.47
C LEU A 53 8.68 -9.28 -20.09
N GLY A 54 9.17 -9.06 -21.31
CA GLY A 54 10.08 -9.98 -22.00
C GLY A 54 11.37 -10.24 -21.21
N ARG A 55 11.97 -9.19 -20.61
CA ARG A 55 13.15 -9.33 -19.73
C ARG A 55 12.85 -10.13 -18.45
N ASN A 56 11.58 -10.19 -18.06
CA ASN A 56 11.11 -10.93 -16.89
C ASN A 56 10.47 -12.29 -17.24
N GLY A 57 10.80 -12.83 -18.41
CA GLY A 57 10.46 -14.20 -18.80
C GLY A 57 9.06 -14.38 -19.40
N PHE A 58 8.39 -13.30 -19.82
CA PHE A 58 7.18 -13.41 -20.63
C PHE A 58 7.57 -13.65 -22.11
N GLU A 59 7.24 -14.80 -22.64
CA GLU A 59 7.49 -15.11 -24.04
C GLU A 59 6.56 -14.29 -24.97
N GLN A 60 7.07 -13.81 -26.09
CA GLN A 60 6.31 -12.97 -27.03
C GLN A 60 4.98 -13.60 -27.49
N LYS A 61 4.94 -14.92 -27.67
CA LYS A 61 3.73 -15.67 -28.05
C LYS A 61 2.64 -15.66 -26.98
N ASN A 62 3.00 -15.31 -25.73
CA ASN A 62 2.14 -15.26 -24.56
C ASN A 62 1.74 -13.81 -24.18
N ILE A 63 2.10 -12.83 -25.01
CA ILE A 63 1.76 -11.42 -24.82
C ILE A 63 0.78 -11.02 -25.92
N ASP A 64 -0.50 -11.06 -25.60
CA ASP A 64 -1.56 -10.62 -26.51
C ASP A 64 -1.67 -9.08 -26.46
N THR A 65 -1.96 -8.45 -27.62
CA THR A 65 -2.08 -6.98 -27.72
C THR A 65 -3.32 -6.58 -28.48
N LEU A 66 -4.06 -5.61 -27.94
CA LEU A 66 -5.15 -4.92 -28.61
C LEU A 66 -4.77 -3.44 -28.75
N ILE A 67 -4.66 -2.96 -29.99
CA ILE A 67 -4.18 -1.61 -30.28
C ILE A 67 -5.22 -0.87 -31.13
N ASN A 68 -5.59 0.35 -30.73
CA ASN A 68 -6.51 1.26 -31.43
C ASN A 68 -7.80 0.53 -31.87
N SER A 69 -8.12 0.48 -33.17
CA SER A 69 -9.35 -0.12 -33.70
C SER A 69 -9.58 -1.58 -33.35
N LYS A 70 -8.55 -2.30 -32.89
CA LYS A 70 -8.68 -3.66 -32.37
C LYS A 70 -9.11 -3.71 -30.90
N ALA A 71 -9.01 -2.59 -30.17
CA ALA A 71 -9.34 -2.50 -28.75
C ALA A 71 -10.78 -2.01 -28.52
N THR A 72 -11.76 -2.66 -29.14
CA THR A 72 -13.19 -2.45 -28.85
C THR A 72 -13.57 -3.10 -27.53
N LYS A 73 -14.64 -2.63 -26.83
CA LYS A 73 -15.13 -3.26 -25.60
C LYS A 73 -15.30 -4.78 -25.78
N LYS A 74 -15.98 -5.19 -26.84
CA LYS A 74 -16.20 -6.60 -27.13
C LYS A 74 -14.89 -7.38 -27.30
N ALA A 75 -13.91 -6.83 -28.02
CA ALA A 75 -12.62 -7.47 -28.21
C ALA A 75 -11.84 -7.61 -26.91
N ILE A 76 -11.88 -6.60 -26.05
CA ILE A 76 -11.23 -6.62 -24.73
C ILE A 76 -11.84 -7.71 -23.86
N ILE A 77 -13.17 -7.77 -23.73
CA ILE A 77 -13.88 -8.81 -22.97
C ILE A 77 -13.57 -10.22 -23.51
N ASN A 78 -13.58 -10.40 -24.83
CA ASN A 78 -13.22 -11.68 -25.46
C ASN A 78 -11.76 -12.07 -25.12
N SER A 79 -10.82 -11.12 -25.17
CA SER A 79 -9.41 -11.40 -24.84
C SER A 79 -9.21 -11.74 -23.37
N LEU A 80 -9.92 -11.08 -22.45
CA LEU A 80 -9.93 -11.44 -21.02
C LEU A 80 -10.48 -12.85 -20.79
N THR A 81 -11.55 -13.22 -21.50
CA THR A 81 -12.11 -14.58 -21.46
C THR A 81 -11.09 -15.62 -21.96
N GLN A 82 -10.47 -15.39 -23.13
CA GLN A 82 -9.42 -16.25 -23.68
C GLN A 82 -8.21 -16.35 -22.75
N LEU A 83 -7.81 -15.24 -22.12
CA LEU A 83 -6.73 -15.21 -21.14
C LEU A 83 -7.06 -16.11 -19.94
N SER A 84 -8.31 -16.04 -19.44
CA SER A 84 -8.79 -16.92 -18.36
C SER A 84 -8.80 -18.40 -18.77
N GLU A 85 -9.14 -18.71 -20.03
CA GLU A 85 -9.12 -20.09 -20.56
C GLU A 85 -7.70 -20.64 -20.73
N LYS A 86 -6.75 -19.81 -21.14
CA LYS A 86 -5.31 -20.16 -21.25
C LYS A 86 -4.66 -20.36 -19.90
N ALA A 87 -5.04 -19.58 -18.90
CA ALA A 87 -4.43 -19.55 -17.59
C ALA A 87 -4.61 -20.87 -16.83
N LYS A 88 -3.56 -21.32 -16.19
CA LYS A 88 -3.51 -22.54 -15.37
C LYS A 88 -3.13 -22.19 -13.92
N LYS A 89 -3.31 -23.16 -13.05
CA LYS A 89 -2.91 -23.02 -11.64
C LYS A 89 -1.43 -22.64 -11.54
N ASN A 90 -1.14 -21.65 -10.70
CA ASN A 90 0.16 -21.08 -10.39
C ASN A 90 0.77 -20.22 -11.52
N ASP A 91 0.08 -20.01 -12.65
CA ASP A 91 0.57 -19.09 -13.68
C ASP A 91 0.59 -17.64 -13.18
N ILE A 92 1.34 -16.81 -13.91
CA ILE A 92 1.43 -15.37 -13.69
C ILE A 92 0.73 -14.65 -14.83
N VAL A 93 -0.16 -13.73 -14.50
CA VAL A 93 -0.89 -12.93 -15.48
C VAL A 93 -0.61 -11.46 -15.26
N VAL A 94 -0.37 -10.72 -16.35
CA VAL A 94 -0.28 -9.25 -16.36
C VAL A 94 -1.32 -8.71 -17.34
N ILE A 95 -2.08 -7.72 -16.88
CA ILE A 95 -3.03 -6.96 -17.71
C ILE A 95 -2.62 -5.50 -17.65
N HIS A 96 -2.50 -4.86 -18.80
CA HIS A 96 -2.15 -3.45 -18.91
C HIS A 96 -3.17 -2.72 -19.76
N PHE A 97 -3.71 -1.63 -19.21
CA PHE A 97 -4.55 -0.67 -19.91
C PHE A 97 -3.82 0.66 -20.05
N SER A 98 -3.78 1.17 -21.27
CA SER A 98 -3.30 2.50 -21.59
C SER A 98 -4.30 3.14 -22.57
N CYS A 99 -5.17 4.01 -22.08
CA CYS A 99 -6.22 4.64 -22.85
C CYS A 99 -6.77 5.87 -22.10
N HIS A 100 -7.75 6.55 -22.67
CA HIS A 100 -8.57 7.48 -21.91
C HIS A 100 -9.47 6.74 -20.91
N GLY A 101 -9.76 7.37 -19.80
CA GLY A 101 -10.84 7.01 -18.90
C GLY A 101 -11.88 8.12 -18.78
N GLN A 102 -13.03 7.80 -18.22
CA GLN A 102 -14.13 8.74 -17.98
C GLN A 102 -14.99 8.23 -16.82
N GLN A 103 -15.44 9.11 -15.94
CA GLN A 103 -16.51 8.77 -15.02
C GLN A 103 -17.81 8.56 -15.79
N ILE A 104 -18.56 7.54 -15.42
CA ILE A 104 -19.89 7.23 -15.98
C ILE A 104 -20.87 7.04 -14.84
N ARG A 105 -22.10 7.48 -15.00
CA ARG A 105 -23.12 7.33 -13.97
C ARG A 105 -23.21 5.88 -13.50
N ASP A 106 -23.13 5.69 -12.17
CA ASP A 106 -23.29 4.39 -11.51
C ASP A 106 -24.68 3.78 -11.87
N GLN A 107 -24.68 2.49 -12.21
CA GLN A 107 -25.88 1.74 -12.56
C GLN A 107 -26.59 1.17 -11.32
N LYS A 108 -25.94 1.18 -10.16
CA LYS A 108 -26.50 0.67 -8.92
C LYS A 108 -27.39 1.73 -8.27
N THR A 109 -28.63 1.36 -7.98
CA THR A 109 -29.51 2.21 -7.18
C THR A 109 -29.16 2.08 -5.70
N ILE A 110 -29.57 3.06 -4.89
CA ILE A 110 -29.40 3.03 -3.43
C ILE A 110 -29.97 1.73 -2.81
N GLU A 111 -31.01 1.13 -3.42
CA GLU A 111 -31.63 -0.14 -3.01
C GLU A 111 -30.76 -1.38 -3.29
N LEU A 112 -29.84 -1.30 -4.25
CA LEU A 112 -28.93 -2.39 -4.63
C LEU A 112 -27.54 -2.30 -3.97
N GLY A 113 -27.34 -1.28 -3.12
CA GLY A 113 -26.07 -1.01 -2.45
C GLY A 113 -25.12 -0.23 -3.36
N LYS A 114 -25.03 1.09 -3.18
CA LYS A 114 -24.01 1.92 -3.79
C LYS A 114 -22.64 1.41 -3.37
N ASP A 115 -21.76 1.20 -4.32
CA ASP A 115 -20.34 0.96 -4.07
C ASP A 115 -19.49 2.23 -4.23
N GLU A 116 -20.05 3.27 -4.89
CA GLU A 116 -19.39 4.56 -5.09
C GLU A 116 -20.11 5.68 -4.33
N ASP A 117 -19.36 6.41 -3.50
CA ASP A 117 -19.87 7.51 -2.67
C ASP A 117 -20.35 8.71 -3.50
N ASP A 118 -19.72 8.97 -4.65
CA ASP A 118 -20.03 10.08 -5.56
C ASP A 118 -21.12 9.74 -6.59
N GLY A 119 -21.48 8.47 -6.72
CA GLY A 119 -22.51 7.96 -7.63
C GLY A 119 -22.07 7.86 -9.09
N TYR A 120 -20.77 7.67 -9.32
CA TYR A 120 -20.19 7.45 -10.62
C TYR A 120 -19.25 6.25 -10.59
N ASP A 121 -19.36 5.36 -11.57
CA ASP A 121 -18.40 4.30 -11.85
C ASP A 121 -17.19 4.87 -12.60
N GLU A 122 -16.08 4.21 -12.48
CA GLU A 122 -14.89 4.46 -13.27
C GLU A 122 -14.88 3.59 -14.52
N ALA A 123 -14.69 4.20 -15.69
CA ALA A 123 -14.72 3.50 -16.94
C ALA A 123 -13.54 3.83 -17.84
N PHE A 124 -12.99 2.81 -18.51
CA PHE A 124 -12.08 2.98 -19.62
C PHE A 124 -12.86 3.28 -20.91
N LEU A 125 -12.24 4.02 -21.82
CA LEU A 125 -12.77 4.30 -23.15
C LEU A 125 -12.11 3.38 -24.18
N PRO A 126 -12.74 2.24 -24.55
CA PRO A 126 -12.35 1.46 -25.71
C PRO A 126 -12.46 2.27 -26.99
N TYR A 127 -11.90 1.76 -28.09
CA TYR A 127 -11.91 2.43 -29.39
C TYR A 127 -13.30 2.80 -29.89
N ASP A 128 -14.32 2.01 -29.59
CA ASP A 128 -15.72 2.16 -30.00
C ASP A 128 -16.58 2.93 -28.99
N ALA A 129 -16.00 3.48 -27.92
CA ALA A 129 -16.70 4.34 -26.99
C ALA A 129 -16.84 5.78 -27.50
N MET A 130 -17.90 6.44 -27.05
CA MET A 130 -18.15 7.86 -27.32
C MET A 130 -18.22 8.64 -25.99
N PRO A 131 -17.59 9.80 -25.86
CA PRO A 131 -17.48 10.52 -24.59
C PRO A 131 -18.77 11.25 -24.20
N LYS A 132 -19.80 11.26 -25.06
CA LYS A 132 -21.05 12.00 -24.87
C LYS A 132 -22.27 11.14 -25.10
N TYR A 133 -23.23 11.27 -24.19
CA TYR A 133 -24.56 10.66 -24.30
C TYR A 133 -25.32 11.22 -25.50
N SER A 134 -26.07 10.35 -26.19
CA SER A 134 -27.00 10.72 -27.25
C SER A 134 -28.33 9.97 -27.05
N PRO A 135 -29.46 10.68 -26.88
CA PRO A 135 -30.76 10.03 -26.66
C PRO A 135 -31.20 9.05 -27.76
N THR A 136 -30.81 9.35 -29.01
CA THR A 136 -31.15 8.54 -30.21
C THR A 136 -29.98 7.68 -30.69
N GLY A 137 -28.83 7.73 -30.01
CA GLY A 137 -27.61 7.04 -30.39
C GLY A 137 -26.93 6.35 -29.21
N TYR A 138 -25.71 6.75 -28.91
CA TYR A 138 -24.83 6.13 -27.91
C TYR A 138 -25.27 6.45 -26.47
N LYS A 139 -25.45 5.42 -25.65
CA LYS A 139 -25.93 5.53 -24.25
C LYS A 139 -24.92 5.01 -23.21
N GLY A 140 -23.66 4.76 -23.61
CA GLY A 140 -22.60 4.27 -22.72
C GLY A 140 -22.30 2.79 -22.83
N GLU A 141 -22.93 2.08 -23.77
CA GLU A 141 -22.83 0.61 -23.95
C GLU A 141 -21.38 0.12 -24.17
N ASN A 142 -20.52 0.94 -24.76
CA ASN A 142 -19.12 0.59 -25.02
C ASN A 142 -18.13 1.17 -24.02
N HIS A 143 -18.56 1.87 -22.96
CA HIS A 143 -17.70 2.13 -21.83
C HIS A 143 -17.37 0.80 -21.16
N LEU A 144 -16.10 0.60 -20.82
CA LEU A 144 -15.65 -0.58 -20.09
C LEU A 144 -15.52 -0.19 -18.62
N ARG A 145 -16.54 -0.46 -17.83
CA ARG A 145 -16.58 -0.13 -16.41
C ARG A 145 -15.70 -1.10 -15.61
N ASP A 146 -15.33 -0.73 -14.43
CA ASP A 146 -14.70 -1.62 -13.47
C ASP A 146 -15.60 -2.82 -13.15
N ASP A 147 -16.92 -2.63 -13.02
CA ASP A 147 -17.93 -3.68 -12.90
C ASP A 147 -17.94 -4.69 -14.06
N ASP A 148 -17.69 -4.24 -15.29
CA ASP A 148 -17.53 -5.13 -16.45
C ASP A 148 -16.23 -5.96 -16.36
N LEU A 149 -15.19 -5.42 -15.75
CA LEU A 149 -13.89 -6.10 -15.62
C LEU A 149 -13.88 -7.12 -14.48
N TYR A 150 -14.53 -6.80 -13.37
CA TYR A 150 -14.47 -7.59 -12.15
C TYR A 150 -14.74 -9.10 -12.34
N PRO A 151 -15.81 -9.54 -13.02
CA PRO A 151 -16.09 -10.96 -13.22
C PRO A 151 -14.95 -11.68 -13.98
N HIS A 152 -14.32 -11.01 -14.94
CA HIS A 152 -13.21 -11.57 -15.71
C HIS A 152 -11.93 -11.68 -14.87
N LEU A 153 -11.61 -10.65 -14.09
CA LEU A 153 -10.46 -10.69 -13.17
C LEU A 153 -10.65 -11.77 -12.11
N LEU A 154 -11.85 -11.90 -11.55
CA LEU A 154 -12.19 -12.95 -10.59
C LEU A 154 -12.04 -14.35 -11.19
N ASN A 155 -12.48 -14.57 -12.44
CA ASN A 155 -12.32 -15.84 -13.13
C ASN A 155 -10.84 -16.17 -13.36
N ILE A 156 -10.03 -15.20 -13.77
CA ILE A 156 -8.58 -15.37 -13.91
C ILE A 156 -7.97 -15.75 -12.54
N ARG A 157 -8.28 -15.03 -11.47
CA ARG A 157 -7.81 -15.33 -10.10
C ARG A 157 -8.15 -16.75 -9.65
N LYS A 158 -9.39 -17.20 -9.93
CA LYS A 158 -9.82 -18.59 -9.65
C LYS A 158 -8.97 -19.62 -10.39
N LYS A 159 -8.63 -19.36 -11.66
CA LYS A 159 -7.78 -20.26 -12.46
C LYS A 159 -6.35 -20.33 -11.94
N LEU A 160 -5.82 -19.19 -11.53
CA LEU A 160 -4.45 -19.08 -11.02
C LEU A 160 -4.27 -19.75 -9.64
N GLY A 161 -5.30 -19.73 -8.77
CA GLY A 161 -5.21 -20.27 -7.42
C GLY A 161 -4.24 -19.50 -6.52
N SER A 162 -4.14 -19.89 -5.25
CA SER A 162 -3.42 -19.13 -4.21
C SER A 162 -1.92 -18.89 -4.48
N GLU A 163 -1.28 -19.72 -5.27
CA GLU A 163 0.15 -19.58 -5.63
C GLU A 163 0.37 -18.87 -6.96
N GLY A 164 -0.69 -18.46 -7.65
CA GLY A 164 -0.61 -17.63 -8.86
C GLY A 164 -0.49 -16.14 -8.51
N SER A 165 -0.36 -15.32 -9.55
CA SER A 165 -0.27 -13.86 -9.38
C SER A 165 -0.96 -13.15 -10.55
N LEU A 166 -1.75 -12.13 -10.24
CA LEU A 166 -2.36 -11.22 -11.19
C LEU A 166 -1.90 -9.80 -10.92
N LEU A 167 -1.23 -9.18 -11.90
CA LEU A 167 -0.88 -7.75 -11.87
C LEU A 167 -1.75 -7.02 -12.89
N VAL A 168 -2.41 -5.95 -12.47
CA VAL A 168 -3.17 -5.05 -13.34
C VAL A 168 -2.53 -3.66 -13.29
N LEU A 169 -2.21 -3.10 -14.45
CA LEU A 169 -1.63 -1.77 -14.60
C LEU A 169 -2.62 -0.87 -15.34
N LEU A 170 -3.02 0.22 -14.71
CA LEU A 170 -4.05 1.13 -15.21
C LEU A 170 -3.43 2.52 -15.51
N ASP A 171 -3.00 2.73 -16.75
CA ASP A 171 -2.47 4.01 -17.22
C ASP A 171 -3.58 4.81 -17.93
N ALA A 172 -4.64 5.09 -17.18
CA ALA A 172 -5.80 5.87 -17.57
C ALA A 172 -6.23 6.76 -16.41
N CYS A 173 -7.08 7.74 -16.64
CA CYS A 173 -7.65 8.63 -15.62
C CYS A 173 -9.16 8.66 -15.76
N HIS A 174 -9.86 8.46 -14.66
CA HIS A 174 -11.32 8.50 -14.60
C HIS A 174 -11.85 9.85 -14.08
N SER A 175 -11.02 10.65 -13.39
CA SER A 175 -11.46 11.94 -12.83
C SER A 175 -11.50 13.06 -13.85
N GLY A 176 -12.69 13.65 -14.03
CA GLY A 176 -12.89 14.84 -14.85
C GLY A 176 -12.60 16.18 -14.16
N THR A 177 -12.25 16.17 -12.87
CA THR A 177 -12.14 17.39 -12.03
C THR A 177 -10.75 18.02 -11.98
N GLY A 178 -9.86 17.64 -12.91
CA GLY A 178 -8.57 18.32 -13.03
C GLY A 178 -8.78 19.83 -13.19
N THR A 179 -8.28 20.62 -12.23
CA THR A 179 -8.21 22.07 -12.34
C THR A 179 -7.68 22.45 -13.72
N ARG A 180 -8.30 23.43 -14.34
CA ARG A 180 -7.89 24.03 -15.62
C ARG A 180 -6.55 24.77 -15.46
N ASP A 181 -5.55 24.07 -14.95
CA ASP A 181 -4.19 24.57 -14.99
C ASP A 181 -3.67 24.30 -16.41
N GLU A 182 -3.40 25.34 -17.16
CA GLU A 182 -2.87 25.32 -18.53
C GLU A 182 -1.42 24.78 -18.57
N SER A 183 -1.15 23.68 -17.85
CA SER A 183 0.11 22.98 -18.01
C SER A 183 0.07 22.23 -19.34
N PHE A 184 1.13 22.37 -20.14
CA PHE A 184 1.30 21.79 -21.48
C PHE A 184 1.22 20.26 -21.55
N ALA A 185 0.87 19.57 -20.46
CA ALA A 185 0.80 18.11 -20.39
C ALA A 185 -0.55 17.58 -20.90
N VAL A 186 -0.50 16.63 -21.83
CA VAL A 186 -1.70 15.92 -22.31
C VAL A 186 -2.21 14.98 -21.23
N THR A 187 -3.51 15.05 -20.96
CA THR A 187 -4.18 14.21 -19.95
C THR A 187 -4.83 12.97 -20.59
N ARG A 188 -4.90 11.87 -19.83
CA ARG A 188 -5.48 10.58 -20.25
C ARG A 188 -6.89 10.37 -19.69
N GLY A 189 -7.74 11.38 -19.70
CA GLY A 189 -9.11 11.29 -19.23
C GLY A 189 -10.00 12.33 -19.88
N GLU A 190 -11.28 12.00 -20.01
CA GLU A 190 -12.33 12.91 -20.44
C GLU A 190 -12.83 13.72 -19.24
N PRO A 191 -12.82 15.06 -19.33
CA PRO A 191 -13.06 15.93 -18.19
C PRO A 191 -14.52 16.01 -17.74
N ILE A 192 -15.45 15.50 -18.53
CA ILE A 192 -16.89 15.57 -18.23
C ILE A 192 -17.39 14.15 -18.00
N PRO A 193 -18.00 13.84 -16.86
CA PRO A 193 -18.63 12.55 -16.62
C PRO A 193 -19.69 12.23 -17.68
N PHE A 194 -19.74 10.97 -18.08
CA PHE A 194 -20.74 10.50 -19.00
C PHE A 194 -22.08 10.31 -18.29
N ALA A 195 -23.07 11.11 -18.65
CA ALA A 195 -24.43 11.03 -18.13
C ALA A 195 -25.42 11.60 -19.17
N ASN A 196 -26.69 11.21 -19.06
CA ASN A 196 -27.77 11.88 -19.76
C ASN A 196 -27.96 13.30 -19.14
N PRO A 197 -27.77 14.40 -19.89
CA PRO A 197 -27.87 15.73 -19.33
C PRO A 197 -29.29 16.13 -18.91
N GLU A 198 -30.33 15.51 -19.50
CA GLU A 198 -31.74 15.82 -19.19
C GLU A 198 -32.28 14.95 -18.05
N ASN A 199 -31.81 13.72 -17.96
CA ASN A 199 -32.12 12.81 -16.86
C ASN A 199 -30.93 11.90 -16.57
N PRO A 200 -30.08 12.24 -15.62
CA PRO A 200 -28.89 11.44 -15.27
C PRO A 200 -29.22 10.00 -14.88
N MET A 201 -30.46 9.71 -14.47
CA MET A 201 -30.90 8.35 -14.11
C MET A 201 -31.29 7.47 -15.31
N ASP A 202 -31.51 8.04 -16.51
CA ASP A 202 -31.88 7.27 -17.72
C ASP A 202 -30.71 6.51 -18.36
N SER A 203 -29.49 6.72 -17.89
CA SER A 203 -28.29 5.99 -18.33
C SER A 203 -28.12 4.65 -17.61
N ILE A 204 -29.07 4.25 -16.76
CA ILE A 204 -29.06 3.00 -16.01
C ILE A 204 -29.48 1.86 -16.93
N ILE A 205 -28.54 0.97 -17.25
CA ILE A 205 -28.84 -0.33 -17.83
C ILE A 205 -29.19 -1.25 -16.67
N ASN A 206 -30.38 -1.85 -16.68
CA ASN A 206 -30.83 -2.77 -15.62
C ASN A 206 -29.89 -3.98 -15.54
N LEU A 207 -29.01 -3.97 -14.56
CA LEU A 207 -28.23 -5.15 -14.16
C LEU A 207 -29.09 -6.05 -13.27
N SER A 208 -28.93 -7.35 -13.39
CA SER A 208 -29.58 -8.28 -12.48
C SER A 208 -28.98 -8.13 -11.06
N ALA A 209 -29.78 -8.31 -10.02
CA ALA A 209 -29.37 -8.23 -8.62
C ALA A 209 -28.19 -9.17 -8.24
N ALA A 210 -27.84 -10.14 -9.11
CA ALA A 210 -26.71 -11.04 -8.94
C ALA A 210 -25.38 -10.40 -9.39
N GLU A 211 -25.41 -9.37 -10.24
CA GLU A 211 -24.26 -8.67 -10.81
C GLU A 211 -23.89 -7.42 -9.99
N ALA A 212 -24.75 -7.02 -9.07
CA ALA A 212 -24.66 -5.76 -8.31
C ALA A 212 -23.84 -5.84 -7.00
N LYS A 213 -22.97 -6.82 -6.82
CA LYS A 213 -22.17 -6.94 -5.60
C LYS A 213 -20.69 -7.03 -5.90
N GLN A 214 -19.95 -6.14 -5.27
CA GLN A 214 -18.52 -6.20 -4.91
C GLN A 214 -17.58 -5.31 -5.75
N GLY A 215 -16.91 -4.37 -5.05
CA GLY A 215 -15.73 -3.67 -5.52
C GLY A 215 -14.57 -4.61 -5.84
N PHE A 216 -13.51 -4.13 -6.47
CA PHE A 216 -12.37 -4.90 -7.03
C PHE A 216 -11.77 -5.94 -6.08
N PHE A 217 -11.93 -5.80 -4.75
CA PHE A 217 -11.15 -6.54 -3.75
C PHE A 217 -11.92 -7.43 -2.77
N GLU A 218 -13.25 -7.47 -2.80
CA GLU A 218 -14.03 -8.18 -1.76
C GLU A 218 -13.94 -9.72 -1.74
N ALA A 219 -13.32 -10.34 -2.71
CA ALA A 219 -13.13 -11.78 -2.71
C ALA A 219 -11.76 -12.18 -2.10
N ALA A 220 -11.61 -12.00 -0.80
CA ALA A 220 -10.53 -12.65 -0.04
C ALA A 220 -10.93 -14.10 0.27
N ALA A 221 -10.84 -14.98 -0.72
CA ALA A 221 -10.90 -16.42 -0.47
C ALA A 221 -9.48 -16.98 -0.54
N ASP A 222 -9.08 -17.79 0.43
CA ASP A 222 -7.76 -18.46 0.49
C ASP A 222 -7.39 -19.27 -0.77
N SER A 223 -8.37 -19.50 -1.64
CA SER A 223 -8.21 -20.24 -2.90
C SER A 223 -7.92 -19.37 -4.13
N LEU A 224 -8.00 -18.03 -4.00
CA LEU A 224 -7.78 -17.09 -5.11
C LEU A 224 -6.33 -16.65 -5.18
N SER A 225 -5.85 -16.35 -6.40
CA SER A 225 -4.54 -15.69 -6.53
C SER A 225 -4.58 -14.28 -5.96
N ASN A 226 -3.43 -13.84 -5.45
CA ASN A 226 -3.24 -12.42 -5.17
C ASN A 226 -3.46 -11.61 -6.45
N MET A 227 -4.07 -10.44 -6.29
CA MET A 227 -4.16 -9.43 -7.33
C MET A 227 -3.55 -8.14 -6.80
N VAL A 228 -2.65 -7.57 -7.56
CA VAL A 228 -2.12 -6.23 -7.32
C VAL A 228 -2.59 -5.35 -8.47
N VAL A 229 -3.23 -4.23 -8.16
CA VAL A 229 -3.61 -3.21 -9.11
C VAL A 229 -2.76 -1.98 -8.86
N ILE A 230 -2.15 -1.44 -9.92
CA ILE A 230 -1.38 -0.19 -9.85
C ILE A 230 -2.02 0.79 -10.82
N SER A 231 -2.53 1.89 -10.31
CA SER A 231 -3.15 2.98 -11.05
C SER A 231 -2.21 4.18 -11.16
N ALA A 232 -2.25 4.88 -12.29
CA ALA A 232 -1.37 6.02 -12.55
C ALA A 232 -1.64 7.23 -11.66
N SER A 233 -2.86 7.40 -11.19
CA SER A 233 -3.28 8.52 -10.34
C SER A 233 -4.32 8.08 -9.33
N SER A 234 -4.49 8.86 -8.27
CA SER A 234 -5.61 8.70 -7.35
C SER A 234 -6.95 9.07 -8.03
N PRO A 235 -8.11 8.65 -7.49
CA PRO A 235 -9.43 8.87 -8.09
C PRO A 235 -9.74 10.34 -8.42
N HIS A 236 -9.19 11.29 -7.66
CA HIS A 236 -9.44 12.73 -7.81
C HIS A 236 -8.33 13.47 -8.58
N GLN A 237 -7.42 12.75 -9.22
CA GLN A 237 -6.30 13.32 -9.95
C GLN A 237 -6.31 12.93 -11.41
N VAL A 238 -5.85 13.86 -12.26
CA VAL A 238 -5.66 13.56 -13.69
C VAL A 238 -4.35 12.80 -13.91
N ASN A 239 -4.40 11.79 -14.78
CA ASN A 239 -3.20 11.12 -15.29
C ASN A 239 -2.63 11.91 -16.48
N LYS A 240 -1.34 12.21 -16.45
CA LYS A 240 -0.62 12.99 -17.45
C LYS A 240 0.36 12.12 -18.23
N GLN A 241 0.60 12.49 -19.49
CA GLN A 241 1.71 11.94 -20.28
C GLN A 241 3.04 12.60 -19.89
N VAL A 242 4.12 11.89 -20.09
CA VAL A 242 5.50 12.37 -19.93
C VAL A 242 6.22 12.37 -21.28
N ILE A 243 7.16 13.28 -21.46
CA ILE A 243 8.03 13.30 -22.66
C ILE A 243 9.42 12.80 -22.25
N ILE A 244 9.81 11.67 -22.78
CA ILE A 244 11.10 11.03 -22.53
C ILE A 244 11.83 10.87 -23.85
N ASN A 245 13.00 11.47 -23.98
CA ASN A 245 13.80 11.40 -25.22
C ASN A 245 13.00 11.78 -26.48
N ASN A 246 12.19 12.82 -26.42
CA ASN A 246 11.28 13.29 -27.47
C ASN A 246 10.17 12.31 -27.83
N GLU A 247 9.86 11.33 -26.99
CA GLU A 247 8.74 10.42 -27.17
C GLU A 247 7.73 10.64 -26.03
N GLU A 248 6.46 10.82 -26.38
CA GLU A 248 5.38 10.90 -25.41
C GLU A 248 4.99 9.49 -24.92
N LEU A 249 4.84 9.32 -23.62
CA LEU A 249 4.58 8.06 -22.95
C LEU A 249 3.58 8.24 -21.79
N GLY A 250 2.91 7.19 -21.41
CA GLY A 250 2.18 7.15 -20.15
C GLY A 250 3.10 7.20 -18.96
N SER A 251 2.73 8.01 -17.99
CA SER A 251 3.55 8.22 -16.80
C SER A 251 3.78 6.92 -16.01
N LEU A 252 2.73 6.11 -15.83
CA LEU A 252 2.82 4.82 -15.18
C LEU A 252 3.57 3.80 -16.04
N SER A 253 3.23 3.71 -17.33
CA SER A 253 3.82 2.74 -18.25
C SER A 253 5.34 2.88 -18.33
N TYR A 254 5.83 4.12 -18.47
CA TYR A 254 7.27 4.38 -18.45
C TYR A 254 7.90 4.11 -17.09
N SER A 255 7.26 4.54 -16.01
CA SER A 255 7.80 4.34 -14.65
C SER A 255 7.83 2.87 -14.26
N PHE A 256 6.82 2.09 -14.65
CA PHE A 256 6.84 0.63 -14.51
C PHE A 256 8.00 -0.02 -15.27
N TYR A 257 8.17 0.34 -16.56
CA TYR A 257 9.30 -0.16 -17.35
C TYR A 257 10.63 0.13 -16.68
N LYS A 258 10.85 1.38 -16.23
CA LYS A 258 12.09 1.78 -15.57
C LYS A 258 12.28 1.05 -14.27
N ALA A 259 11.29 1.05 -13.39
CA ALA A 259 11.36 0.40 -12.09
C ALA A 259 11.59 -1.11 -12.21
N LEU A 260 10.83 -1.80 -13.08
CA LEU A 260 10.96 -3.25 -13.23
C LEU A 260 12.33 -3.69 -13.76
N ASN A 261 12.99 -2.87 -14.58
CA ASN A 261 14.36 -3.15 -15.03
C ASN A 261 15.42 -3.07 -13.91
N GLU A 262 15.11 -2.44 -12.79
CA GLU A 262 15.96 -2.35 -11.61
C GLU A 262 15.62 -3.42 -10.55
N MET A 263 14.55 -4.20 -10.76
CA MET A 263 14.13 -5.25 -9.83
C MET A 263 14.91 -6.54 -10.04
N THR A 264 15.04 -7.28 -8.94
CA THR A 264 15.54 -8.65 -8.92
C THR A 264 14.38 -9.64 -8.75
N ALA A 265 14.64 -10.93 -8.95
CA ALA A 265 13.66 -12.00 -8.77
C ALA A 265 13.17 -12.18 -7.32
N GLU A 266 13.79 -11.50 -6.37
CA GLU A 266 13.47 -11.58 -4.95
C GLU A 266 12.71 -10.34 -4.42
N ASN A 267 12.47 -9.33 -5.27
CA ASN A 267 11.79 -8.12 -4.87
C ASN A 267 10.27 -8.30 -4.88
N THR A 268 9.57 -7.52 -4.06
CA THR A 268 8.12 -7.56 -3.91
C THR A 268 7.42 -6.50 -4.75
N TYR A 269 6.11 -6.64 -4.97
CA TYR A 269 5.30 -5.62 -5.64
C TYR A 269 5.28 -4.30 -4.84
N GLU A 270 5.39 -4.33 -3.51
CA GLU A 270 5.51 -3.12 -2.69
C GLU A 270 6.76 -2.32 -3.07
N LEU A 271 7.93 -2.98 -3.16
CA LEU A 271 9.16 -2.30 -3.56
C LEU A 271 9.10 -1.79 -5.00
N LEU A 272 8.51 -2.58 -5.91
CA LEU A 272 8.27 -2.15 -7.29
C LEU A 272 7.41 -0.88 -7.33
N PHE A 273 6.32 -0.87 -6.57
CA PHE A 273 5.43 0.29 -6.49
C PHE A 273 6.15 1.52 -5.94
N GLU A 274 6.95 1.38 -4.88
CA GLU A 274 7.73 2.49 -4.32
C GLU A 274 8.72 3.07 -5.35
N LYS A 275 9.33 2.22 -6.18
CA LYS A 275 10.19 2.67 -7.29
C LYS A 275 9.41 3.35 -8.42
N ILE A 276 8.22 2.83 -8.77
CA ILE A 276 7.31 3.49 -9.72
C ILE A 276 6.96 4.87 -9.20
N ARG A 277 6.54 4.98 -7.95
CA ARG A 277 6.16 6.23 -7.30
C ARG A 277 7.30 7.25 -7.30
N ALA A 278 8.51 6.83 -6.92
CA ALA A 278 9.69 7.70 -6.94
C ALA A 278 10.00 8.18 -8.37
N THR A 279 9.91 7.30 -9.36
CA THR A 279 10.14 7.65 -10.77
C THR A 279 9.09 8.63 -11.28
N MET A 280 7.79 8.37 -11.01
CA MET A 280 6.71 9.28 -11.41
C MET A 280 6.86 10.66 -10.76
N GLN A 281 7.19 10.71 -9.48
CA GLN A 281 7.39 11.96 -8.75
C GLN A 281 8.53 12.82 -9.31
N ALA A 282 9.54 12.21 -9.93
CA ALA A 282 10.62 12.94 -10.58
C ALA A 282 10.16 13.70 -11.85
N PHE A 283 9.12 13.21 -12.53
CA PHE A 283 8.58 13.82 -13.76
C PHE A 283 7.32 14.64 -13.50
N ILE A 284 6.41 14.13 -12.66
CA ILE A 284 5.11 14.76 -12.34
C ILE A 284 4.91 14.71 -10.82
N PRO A 285 5.51 15.67 -10.07
CA PRO A 285 5.49 15.66 -8.60
C PRO A 285 4.09 15.70 -7.97
N GLU A 286 3.11 16.25 -8.68
CA GLU A 286 1.73 16.38 -8.22
C GLU A 286 0.87 15.11 -8.45
N GLN A 287 1.30 14.20 -9.30
CA GLN A 287 0.55 12.97 -9.59
C GLN A 287 0.95 11.83 -8.64
N ILE A 288 -0.03 11.25 -7.98
CA ILE A 288 0.17 10.21 -6.96
C ILE A 288 -0.39 8.89 -7.50
N PRO A 289 0.47 7.93 -7.86
CA PRO A 289 0.02 6.59 -8.21
C PRO A 289 -0.54 5.88 -6.99
N MET A 290 -1.44 4.92 -7.21
CA MET A 290 -2.05 4.10 -6.19
C MET A 290 -1.71 2.63 -6.41
N MET A 291 -1.62 1.87 -5.32
CA MET A 291 -1.50 0.42 -5.36
C MET A 291 -2.52 -0.20 -4.43
N GLU A 292 -3.23 -1.19 -4.93
CA GLU A 292 -4.20 -1.98 -4.19
C GLU A 292 -3.81 -3.46 -4.24
N GLY A 293 -4.23 -4.22 -3.23
CA GLY A 293 -3.87 -5.62 -3.08
C GLY A 293 -2.62 -5.84 -2.21
N TYR A 294 -2.21 -7.10 -2.09
CA TYR A 294 -1.17 -7.49 -1.15
C TYR A 294 0.23 -7.39 -1.76
N GLY A 295 0.90 -6.29 -1.51
CA GLY A 295 2.20 -5.93 -2.09
C GLY A 295 3.38 -6.80 -1.65
N GLN A 296 3.24 -7.66 -0.62
CA GLN A 296 4.32 -8.52 -0.11
C GLN A 296 4.60 -9.76 -0.98
N GLN A 297 3.82 -9.96 -2.03
CA GLN A 297 4.11 -11.01 -2.99
C GLN A 297 5.35 -10.65 -3.82
N ILE A 298 6.23 -11.64 -4.03
CA ILE A 298 7.39 -11.50 -4.90
C ILE A 298 6.91 -11.31 -6.34
N ILE A 299 7.54 -10.37 -7.06
CA ILE A 299 7.17 -10.02 -8.43
C ILE A 299 7.22 -11.27 -9.32
N PHE A 300 6.11 -11.54 -10.00
CA PHE A 300 5.96 -12.65 -10.95
C PHE A 300 6.34 -14.04 -10.40
N ASN A 301 6.05 -14.30 -9.11
CA ASN A 301 6.44 -15.57 -8.46
C ASN A 301 5.35 -16.04 -7.52
N GLY A 302 4.28 -15.75 -7.31
CA GLY A 302 3.29 -16.33 -6.38
C GLY A 302 3.70 -16.49 -4.90
N LYS A 303 4.98 -16.42 -4.54
CA LYS A 303 5.49 -16.51 -3.17
C LYS A 303 5.43 -15.16 -2.46
N TYR A 304 5.45 -15.21 -1.13
CA TYR A 304 5.36 -14.02 -0.29
C TYR A 304 6.62 -13.85 0.56
N LYS A 305 6.99 -12.61 0.82
CA LYS A 305 7.95 -12.23 1.87
C LYS A 305 7.19 -11.72 3.09
N SER A 306 7.75 -11.95 4.27
CA SER A 306 7.26 -11.27 5.46
C SER A 306 7.43 -9.76 5.29
N ARG A 307 6.45 -8.99 5.74
CA ARG A 307 6.51 -7.53 5.68
C ARG A 307 7.70 -7.05 6.50
N GLU A 308 8.63 -6.37 5.85
CA GLU A 308 9.63 -5.55 6.52
C GLU A 308 9.04 -4.15 6.67
N ASP A 309 9.09 -3.60 7.87
CA ASP A 309 8.54 -2.26 8.16
C ASP A 309 9.50 -1.16 7.65
N LYS A 310 9.71 -1.12 6.34
CA LYS A 310 10.58 -0.15 5.68
C LYS A 310 9.88 1.18 5.50
N VAL A 311 10.57 2.24 5.83
CA VAL A 311 10.09 3.62 5.64
C VAL A 311 10.81 4.22 4.44
N TYR A 312 10.07 4.49 3.38
CA TYR A 312 10.63 5.14 2.19
C TYR A 312 10.41 6.65 2.24
N ILE A 313 11.39 7.40 1.74
CA ILE A 313 11.33 8.85 1.69
C ILE A 313 10.89 9.37 0.33
N ARG A 314 10.18 10.50 0.35
CA ARG A 314 9.89 11.31 -0.84
C ARG A 314 10.80 12.52 -0.85
N VAL A 315 11.63 12.65 -1.87
CA VAL A 315 12.58 13.75 -2.02
C VAL A 315 11.89 15.01 -2.53
N GLY A 316 12.17 16.13 -1.91
CA GLY A 316 11.59 17.43 -2.25
C GLY A 316 10.33 17.73 -1.44
N ASN A 317 10.30 18.86 -0.80
CA ASN A 317 9.14 19.30 -0.02
C ASN A 317 8.70 20.70 -0.48
N LYS A 318 7.41 20.84 -0.85
CA LYS A 318 6.83 22.14 -1.23
C LYS A 318 6.47 23.03 -0.02
N THR A 319 6.46 22.49 1.18
CA THR A 319 6.11 23.25 2.39
C THR A 319 7.34 23.91 3.01
N GLY A 320 7.80 25.00 2.40
CA GLY A 320 8.93 25.74 2.92
C GLY A 320 9.67 26.59 1.91
N GLY A 321 9.18 26.69 0.66
CA GLY A 321 9.65 27.67 -0.32
C GLY A 321 11.02 27.41 -0.92
N GLY A 322 11.57 26.20 -0.82
CA GLY A 322 12.85 25.83 -1.42
C GLY A 322 12.78 24.48 -2.10
N THR A 323 13.29 24.39 -3.32
CA THR A 323 13.60 23.16 -4.03
C THR A 323 14.95 22.62 -3.54
N GLU A 324 15.13 22.46 -2.24
CA GLU A 324 16.37 21.90 -1.73
C GLU A 324 16.30 20.39 -1.85
N ASP A 325 17.16 19.83 -2.67
CA ASP A 325 17.30 18.38 -2.89
C ASP A 325 17.71 17.59 -1.62
N SER A 326 17.90 18.28 -0.49
CA SER A 326 18.13 17.66 0.81
C SER A 326 16.85 17.50 1.65
N LEU A 327 15.74 18.16 1.26
CA LEU A 327 14.47 18.05 1.98
C LEU A 327 13.68 16.82 1.53
N PHE A 328 13.00 16.19 2.48
CA PHE A 328 12.18 15.01 2.20
C PHE A 328 10.96 14.92 3.12
N SER A 329 10.02 14.08 2.74
CA SER A 329 8.91 13.66 3.57
C SER A 329 8.79 12.14 3.66
N ILE A 330 8.13 11.66 4.70
CA ILE A 330 7.75 10.26 4.89
C ILE A 330 6.28 10.17 5.26
N GLU A 331 5.61 9.10 4.82
CA GLU A 331 4.22 8.79 5.14
C GLU A 331 4.10 8.08 6.50
N LYS A 332 4.83 8.58 7.48
CA LYS A 332 4.74 8.23 8.88
C LYS A 332 4.83 9.50 9.69
N GLY A 333 3.99 9.62 10.70
CA GLY A 333 3.86 10.84 11.48
C GLY A 333 3.85 10.60 12.97
N MET A 334 3.16 11.47 13.66
CA MET A 334 2.99 11.44 15.11
C MET A 334 2.36 10.11 15.57
N LEU A 335 1.42 9.57 14.82
CA LEU A 335 0.79 8.27 15.12
C LEU A 335 1.75 7.07 15.03
N ASP A 336 2.86 7.23 14.30
CA ASP A 336 3.91 6.22 14.18
C ASP A 336 5.07 6.44 15.18
N ASN A 337 4.87 7.23 16.22
CA ASN A 337 5.88 7.59 17.23
C ASN A 337 7.06 8.38 16.69
N ILE A 338 6.85 9.21 15.68
CA ILE A 338 7.86 10.11 15.18
C ILE A 338 7.70 11.49 15.84
N ALA A 339 8.80 12.09 16.25
CA ALA A 339 8.82 13.42 16.85
C ALA A 339 9.86 14.33 16.18
N ASN A 340 9.70 15.64 16.37
CA ASN A 340 10.70 16.61 15.95
C ASN A 340 12.06 16.31 16.58
N GLY A 341 13.12 16.42 15.80
CA GLY A 341 14.48 16.12 16.26
C GLY A 341 14.88 14.64 16.14
N THR A 342 13.97 13.73 15.71
CA THR A 342 14.33 12.33 15.47
C THR A 342 15.47 12.24 14.47
N ARG A 343 16.55 11.57 14.87
CA ARG A 343 17.73 11.32 14.04
C ARG A 343 17.53 10.05 13.24
N CYS A 344 17.92 10.10 11.97
CA CYS A 344 17.70 9.03 11.02
C CYS A 344 18.94 8.74 10.19
N LYS A 345 19.06 7.50 9.75
CA LYS A 345 19.98 7.06 8.70
C LYS A 345 19.20 6.87 7.40
N ILE A 346 19.75 7.36 6.32
CA ILE A 346 19.20 7.18 4.98
C ILE A 346 20.08 6.18 4.22
N TYR A 347 19.43 5.22 3.59
CA TYR A 347 20.05 4.20 2.74
C TYR A 347 19.48 4.32 1.33
N LYS A 348 20.25 3.98 0.30
CA LYS A 348 19.62 3.67 -0.99
C LYS A 348 18.86 2.36 -0.84
N ALA A 349 17.69 2.26 -1.49
CA ALA A 349 16.89 1.04 -1.41
C ALA A 349 17.74 -0.20 -1.74
N GLU A 350 17.52 -1.28 -1.01
CA GLU A 350 18.27 -2.55 -1.10
C GLU A 350 19.78 -2.45 -0.73
N SER A 351 20.26 -1.32 -0.23
CA SER A 351 21.61 -1.16 0.27
C SER A 351 21.65 -1.26 1.81
N ASN A 352 22.69 -1.87 2.34
CA ASN A 352 22.98 -1.87 3.77
C ASN A 352 24.03 -0.81 4.16
N GLU A 353 24.49 0.00 3.20
CA GLU A 353 25.43 1.08 3.48
C GLU A 353 24.68 2.39 3.71
N VAL A 354 25.05 3.10 4.78
CA VAL A 354 24.50 4.41 5.10
C VAL A 354 24.89 5.40 4.00
N TYR A 355 23.90 5.92 3.28
CA TYR A 355 24.12 6.95 2.28
C TYR A 355 24.36 8.31 2.91
N THR A 356 23.53 8.67 3.90
CA THR A 356 23.63 9.94 4.65
C THR A 356 22.81 9.89 5.94
N TYR A 357 22.98 10.93 6.76
CA TYR A 357 22.18 11.13 7.97
C TYR A 357 21.13 12.21 7.73
N ALA A 358 20.08 12.20 8.55
CA ALA A 358 18.99 13.16 8.47
C ALA A 358 18.37 13.44 9.84
N VAL A 359 17.62 14.53 9.93
CA VAL A 359 16.84 14.90 11.11
C VAL A 359 15.43 15.27 10.70
N ILE A 360 14.43 14.74 11.40
CA ILE A 360 13.04 15.14 11.26
C ILE A 360 12.87 16.55 11.83
N LYS A 361 12.32 17.46 11.04
CA LYS A 361 12.17 18.89 11.37
C LYS A 361 10.74 19.27 11.72
N ARG A 362 9.75 18.59 11.12
CA ARG A 362 8.32 18.79 11.36
C ARG A 362 7.60 17.46 11.31
N VAL A 363 6.62 17.29 12.16
CA VAL A 363 5.77 16.10 12.23
C VAL A 363 4.32 16.53 12.26
N ASP A 364 3.54 16.01 11.34
CA ASP A 364 2.09 16.06 11.31
C ASP A 364 1.55 14.69 11.78
N ASN A 365 0.24 14.50 11.86
CA ASN A 365 -0.35 13.26 12.39
C ASN A 365 0.11 12.00 11.64
N PHE A 366 0.11 12.06 10.30
CA PHE A 366 0.41 10.92 9.41
C PHE A 366 1.68 11.10 8.58
N ARG A 367 2.32 12.26 8.64
CA ARG A 367 3.47 12.59 7.79
C ARG A 367 4.53 13.33 8.58
N SER A 368 5.77 13.05 8.24
CA SER A 368 6.91 13.80 8.78
C SER A 368 7.77 14.36 7.67
N TYR A 369 8.45 15.46 7.97
CA TYR A 369 9.32 16.19 7.06
C TYR A 369 10.70 16.33 7.67
N GLY A 370 11.73 16.06 6.89
CA GLY A 370 13.10 16.06 7.36
C GLY A 370 14.07 16.71 6.39
N ALA A 371 15.29 16.88 6.87
CA ALA A 371 16.41 17.36 6.09
C ALA A 371 17.58 16.37 6.20
N ALA A 372 18.10 15.95 5.06
CA ALA A 372 19.30 15.13 4.93
C ALA A 372 20.55 15.99 4.90
N GLU A 373 21.70 15.46 5.36
CA GLU A 373 22.99 16.17 5.30
C GLU A 373 23.56 16.24 3.88
N LYS A 374 23.17 15.29 3.00
CA LYS A 374 23.56 15.28 1.59
C LYS A 374 22.36 15.48 0.69
N LYS A 375 22.61 15.96 -0.52
CA LYS A 375 21.58 16.03 -1.57
C LYS A 375 21.09 14.63 -1.95
N LEU A 376 19.79 14.52 -2.17
CA LEU A 376 19.10 13.30 -2.57
C LEU A 376 18.65 13.46 -4.04
N ASN A 377 18.79 12.42 -4.83
CA ASN A 377 18.29 12.43 -6.20
C ASN A 377 16.80 12.01 -6.20
N LYS A 378 15.94 12.82 -6.77
CA LYS A 378 14.49 12.54 -6.82
C LYS A 378 14.13 11.25 -7.55
N ALA A 379 14.97 10.81 -8.47
CA ALA A 379 14.76 9.57 -9.23
C ALA A 379 15.21 8.29 -8.48
N ASP A 380 15.92 8.43 -7.36
CA ASP A 380 16.38 7.30 -6.55
C ASP A 380 15.38 7.03 -5.43
N LEU A 381 15.21 5.76 -5.07
CA LEU A 381 14.46 5.35 -3.89
C LEU A 381 15.40 5.25 -2.69
N TYR A 382 15.00 5.86 -1.58
CA TYR A 382 15.75 5.84 -0.34
C TYR A 382 14.90 5.27 0.79
N GLU A 383 15.53 4.44 1.63
CA GLU A 383 14.97 3.92 2.89
C GLU A 383 15.48 4.75 4.06
N LEU A 384 14.58 5.11 4.97
CA LEU A 384 14.90 5.80 6.20
C LEU A 384 14.81 4.82 7.38
N ARG A 385 15.84 4.78 8.22
CA ARG A 385 15.83 4.04 9.49
C ARG A 385 16.09 5.03 10.63
N MET A 386 15.23 5.01 11.63
CA MET A 386 15.40 5.84 12.82
C MET A 386 16.54 5.29 13.66
N GLU A 387 17.41 6.15 14.17
CA GLU A 387 18.50 5.73 15.06
C GLU A 387 17.98 5.38 16.45
N GLU A 388 17.03 6.19 16.95
CA GLU A 388 16.39 6.03 18.25
C GLU A 388 14.92 6.46 18.16
N GLU A 389 14.08 5.84 18.98
CA GLU A 389 12.72 6.33 19.19
C GLU A 389 12.76 7.64 19.95
N ASN A 390 12.09 8.65 19.46
CA ASN A 390 12.01 9.97 20.06
C ASN A 390 10.54 10.31 20.33
N TYR A 391 10.22 10.55 21.59
CA TYR A 391 8.88 10.92 22.04
C TYR A 391 8.72 12.45 22.19
N GLY A 392 9.55 13.24 21.52
CA GLY A 392 9.55 14.70 21.63
C GLY A 392 9.95 15.15 23.04
N ASN A 393 9.10 16.00 23.64
CA ASN A 393 9.31 16.49 25.00
C ASN A 393 8.69 15.60 26.08
N LEU A 394 8.14 14.43 25.69
CA LEU A 394 7.56 13.50 26.65
C LEU A 394 8.64 12.63 27.27
N GLU A 395 8.74 12.70 28.57
CA GLU A 395 9.59 11.85 29.39
C GLU A 395 8.73 11.04 30.35
N ALA A 396 9.16 9.81 30.63
CA ALA A 396 8.60 8.99 31.69
C ALA A 396 9.51 9.05 32.90
N ALA A 397 9.03 9.68 33.94
CA ALA A 397 9.73 9.68 35.24
C ALA A 397 9.31 8.44 36.03
N VAL A 398 10.28 7.63 36.45
CA VAL A 398 10.08 6.41 37.24
C VAL A 398 10.67 6.64 38.66
N LYS A 399 9.85 6.43 39.68
CA LYS A 399 10.30 6.37 41.07
C LYS A 399 10.60 4.92 41.43
N LEU A 400 11.74 4.68 42.01
CA LEU A 400 12.11 3.36 42.53
C LEU A 400 11.76 3.28 44.02
N SER A 401 11.01 2.26 44.41
CA SER A 401 10.59 1.98 45.77
C SER A 401 10.93 0.55 46.17
N PHE A 402 11.72 0.39 47.18
CA PHE A 402 12.12 -0.90 47.71
C PHE A 402 11.61 -1.04 49.14
N VAL A 403 10.75 -2.02 49.40
CA VAL A 403 10.14 -2.24 50.72
C VAL A 403 11.20 -2.70 51.75
N GLU A 404 12.22 -3.42 51.29
CA GLU A 404 13.36 -3.81 52.14
C GLU A 404 14.64 -3.19 51.57
N ALA A 405 15.37 -2.42 52.37
CA ALA A 405 16.64 -1.77 51.99
C ALA A 405 17.84 -2.71 52.17
N ASP A 406 17.70 -3.98 51.80
CA ASP A 406 18.75 -4.98 51.92
C ASP A 406 19.80 -4.88 50.76
N ALA A 407 20.87 -5.64 50.85
CA ALA A 407 21.91 -5.66 49.82
C ALA A 407 21.39 -6.10 48.42
N PRO A 408 20.51 -7.12 48.30
CA PRO A 408 19.86 -7.47 47.06
C PRO A 408 19.00 -6.34 46.45
N ALA A 409 18.25 -5.59 47.25
CA ALA A 409 17.47 -4.44 46.80
C ALA A 409 18.34 -3.35 46.18
N LYS A 410 19.48 -3.04 46.84
CA LYS A 410 20.45 -2.09 46.29
C LYS A 410 21.09 -2.56 44.98
N ALA A 411 21.36 -3.84 44.84
CA ALA A 411 21.88 -4.43 43.61
C ALA A 411 20.87 -4.33 42.46
N LEU A 412 19.60 -4.60 42.72
CA LEU A 412 18.52 -4.47 41.76
C LEU A 412 18.28 -3.00 41.37
N GLU A 413 18.31 -2.09 42.33
CA GLU A 413 18.24 -0.62 42.08
C GLU A 413 19.33 -0.17 41.11
N LYS A 414 20.56 -0.57 41.36
CA LYS A 414 21.69 -0.26 40.45
C LYS A 414 21.46 -0.86 39.07
N GLN A 415 21.00 -2.10 39.01
CA GLN A 415 20.73 -2.75 37.74
C GLN A 415 19.62 -2.05 36.94
N VAL A 416 18.53 -1.63 37.58
CA VAL A 416 17.45 -0.86 36.93
C VAL A 416 17.98 0.47 36.42
N LYS A 417 18.75 1.21 37.23
CA LYS A 417 19.38 2.48 36.83
C LYS A 417 20.29 2.32 35.60
N GLU A 418 21.04 1.25 35.54
CA GLU A 418 21.92 0.97 34.40
C GLU A 418 21.15 0.58 33.12
N PHE A 419 20.13 -0.27 33.22
CA PHE A 419 19.43 -0.72 32.02
C PHE A 419 18.52 0.33 31.42
N ILE A 420 17.98 1.29 32.18
CA ILE A 420 17.16 2.38 31.63
C ILE A 420 17.99 3.55 31.08
N LYS A 421 19.26 3.67 31.46
CA LYS A 421 20.15 4.77 31.06
C LYS A 421 20.26 4.98 29.54
N PRO A 422 20.23 3.94 28.68
CA PRO A 422 20.26 4.14 27.23
C PRO A 422 19.00 4.80 26.66
N TYR A 423 17.90 4.83 27.39
CA TYR A 423 16.62 5.34 26.88
C TYR A 423 16.44 6.81 27.29
N SER A 424 16.62 7.73 26.35
CA SER A 424 16.56 9.18 26.58
C SER A 424 15.20 9.67 27.10
N PHE A 425 14.13 8.93 26.85
CA PHE A 425 12.79 9.24 27.33
C PHE A 425 12.50 8.75 28.76
N LEU A 426 13.44 8.04 29.41
CA LEU A 426 13.30 7.54 30.77
C LEU A 426 14.21 8.28 31.74
N LYS A 427 13.66 8.66 32.90
CA LYS A 427 14.45 9.21 33.98
C LYS A 427 13.99 8.69 35.34
N ILE A 428 14.89 8.63 36.29
CA ILE A 428 14.55 8.36 37.69
C ILE A 428 14.35 9.69 38.42
N ALA A 429 13.20 9.83 39.09
CA ALA A 429 12.85 11.01 39.84
C ALA A 429 11.89 10.66 40.99
N ASP A 430 11.91 11.47 42.05
CA ASP A 430 10.99 11.32 43.19
C ASP A 430 9.56 11.69 42.81
N LYS A 431 9.40 12.75 42.01
CA LYS A 431 8.12 13.10 41.40
C LYS A 431 8.02 12.39 40.05
N ALA A 432 7.29 11.30 40.05
CA ALA A 432 7.29 10.37 38.92
C ALA A 432 5.91 10.15 38.31
N ASP A 433 5.90 9.71 37.05
CA ASP A 433 4.72 9.24 36.34
C ASP A 433 4.39 7.80 36.72
N PHE A 434 5.44 7.02 37.02
CA PHE A 434 5.36 5.61 37.35
C PHE A 434 6.14 5.30 38.63
N GLN A 435 5.69 4.31 39.37
CA GLN A 435 6.41 3.81 40.55
C GLN A 435 6.75 2.33 40.30
N LEU A 436 8.04 2.02 40.30
CA LEU A 436 8.54 0.65 40.34
C LEU A 436 8.74 0.23 41.80
N GLU A 437 7.88 -0.61 42.29
CA GLU A 437 7.94 -1.20 43.62
C GLU A 437 8.54 -2.62 43.54
N VAL A 438 9.50 -2.89 44.43
CA VAL A 438 10.03 -4.23 44.64
C VAL A 438 9.70 -4.64 46.08
N LYS A 439 8.93 -5.73 46.16
CA LYS A 439 8.47 -6.26 47.45
C LYS A 439 8.63 -7.78 47.53
N LYS A 440 8.63 -8.31 48.74
CA LYS A 440 8.68 -9.73 49.02
C LYS A 440 7.27 -10.34 48.89
N ASP A 441 7.18 -11.41 48.19
CA ASP A 441 5.99 -12.27 48.09
C ASP A 441 6.31 -13.68 48.67
N ARG A 442 5.31 -14.56 48.71
CA ARG A 442 5.44 -15.90 49.29
C ARG A 442 6.57 -16.71 48.65
N ASP A 443 6.74 -16.56 47.34
CA ASP A 443 7.68 -17.36 46.54
C ASP A 443 8.98 -16.62 46.20
N GLY A 444 9.17 -15.38 46.70
CA GLY A 444 10.36 -14.57 46.45
C GLY A 444 10.08 -13.08 46.29
N LYS A 445 11.01 -12.34 45.68
CA LYS A 445 10.79 -10.93 45.36
C LYS A 445 10.09 -10.76 44.05
N ILE A 446 9.13 -9.85 43.98
CA ILE A 446 8.42 -9.44 42.75
C ILE A 446 8.65 -7.94 42.51
N ALA A 447 8.61 -7.54 41.23
CA ALA A 447 8.66 -6.15 40.84
C ALA A 447 7.37 -5.74 40.13
N ILE A 448 6.79 -4.62 40.54
CA ILE A 448 5.52 -4.12 39.99
C ILE A 448 5.71 -2.65 39.60
N LEU A 449 5.34 -2.32 38.37
CA LEU A 449 5.27 -0.94 37.89
C LEU A 449 3.81 -0.47 37.91
N THR A 450 3.53 0.63 38.57
CA THR A 450 2.21 1.24 38.63
C THR A 450 2.25 2.67 38.09
N ASP A 451 1.13 3.16 37.56
CA ASP A 451 0.93 4.58 37.25
C ASP A 451 0.55 5.40 38.47
N ARG A 452 0.31 6.71 38.29
CA ARG A 452 -0.10 7.64 39.36
C ARG A 452 -1.44 7.28 40.01
N ASN A 453 -2.27 6.48 39.33
CA ASN A 453 -3.57 6.03 39.81
C ASN A 453 -3.50 4.64 40.45
N ASN A 454 -2.29 4.13 40.71
CA ASN A 454 -2.02 2.75 41.18
C ASN A 454 -2.50 1.65 40.23
N LYS A 455 -2.73 1.96 38.97
CA LYS A 455 -2.99 0.93 37.93
C LYS A 455 -1.69 0.20 37.65
N THR A 456 -1.69 -1.12 37.70
CA THR A 456 -0.53 -1.93 37.32
C THR A 456 -0.32 -1.86 35.81
N ILE A 457 0.87 -1.43 35.42
CA ILE A 457 1.30 -1.30 34.03
C ILE A 457 2.14 -2.50 33.61
N TRP A 458 2.98 -2.99 34.53
CA TRP A 458 3.85 -4.12 34.29
C TRP A 458 4.15 -4.84 35.61
N THR A 459 4.39 -6.14 35.52
CA THR A 459 4.84 -6.95 36.66
C THR A 459 5.89 -7.96 36.20
N ALA A 460 6.98 -8.07 36.96
CA ALA A 460 7.85 -9.22 36.89
C ALA A 460 7.47 -10.17 38.04
N GLY A 461 7.06 -11.35 37.71
CA GLY A 461 6.87 -12.40 38.72
C GLY A 461 8.15 -12.62 39.55
N VAL A 462 8.30 -13.74 40.21
CA VAL A 462 9.44 -14.01 41.07
C VAL A 462 10.77 -13.76 40.37
N LEU A 463 11.57 -12.84 40.99
CA LEU A 463 12.87 -12.45 40.43
C LEU A 463 13.90 -13.56 40.67
N ASN A 464 14.56 -13.99 39.62
CA ASN A 464 15.63 -14.99 39.72
C ASN A 464 16.92 -14.30 40.23
N LYS A 465 17.42 -14.72 41.38
CA LYS A 465 18.60 -14.15 42.04
C LYS A 465 18.54 -12.59 42.17
N ASP A 466 17.36 -12.07 42.51
CA ASP A 466 17.13 -10.63 42.65
C ASP A 466 17.52 -9.81 41.42
N SER A 467 17.31 -10.35 40.22
CA SER A 467 17.63 -9.65 38.99
C SER A 467 16.50 -9.80 37.95
N LEU A 468 16.35 -8.79 37.08
CA LEU A 468 15.46 -8.81 35.92
C LEU A 468 16.10 -9.58 34.77
N SER A 469 15.39 -10.53 34.21
CA SER A 469 15.79 -11.23 32.98
C SER A 469 15.79 -10.27 31.77
N ALA A 470 16.42 -10.67 30.66
CA ALA A 470 16.41 -9.90 29.43
C ALA A 470 14.99 -9.68 28.90
N GLU A 471 14.12 -10.69 29.01
CA GLU A 471 12.73 -10.60 28.56
C GLU A 471 11.91 -9.67 29.45
N GLN A 472 12.06 -9.75 30.78
CA GLN A 472 11.40 -8.84 31.72
C GLN A 472 11.81 -7.38 31.49
N LYS A 473 13.09 -7.12 31.20
CA LYS A 473 13.57 -5.77 30.83
C LYS A 473 12.95 -5.27 29.52
N LYS A 474 12.90 -6.13 28.52
CA LYS A 474 12.29 -5.81 27.22
C LYS A 474 10.80 -5.46 27.39
N GLN A 475 10.05 -6.27 28.13
CA GLN A 475 8.63 -6.05 28.39
C GLN A 475 8.41 -4.76 29.21
N PHE A 476 9.23 -4.49 30.23
CA PHE A 476 9.18 -3.25 31.02
C PHE A 476 9.28 -2.00 30.11
N ILE A 477 10.24 -2.00 29.20
CA ILE A 477 10.40 -0.89 28.24
C ILE A 477 9.21 -0.78 27.29
N ALA A 478 8.71 -1.92 26.77
CA ALA A 478 7.57 -1.95 25.86
C ALA A 478 6.30 -1.37 26.52
N ASP A 479 6.05 -1.72 27.79
CA ASP A 479 4.86 -1.24 28.50
C ASP A 479 4.96 0.26 28.84
N ILE A 480 6.13 0.75 29.22
CA ILE A 480 6.33 2.21 29.40
C ILE A 480 6.15 2.96 28.06
N LYS A 481 6.67 2.44 26.97
CA LYS A 481 6.49 3.02 25.64
C LYS A 481 5.02 3.11 25.26
N ARG A 482 4.24 2.06 25.52
CA ARG A 482 2.79 2.06 25.30
C ARG A 482 2.11 3.19 26.09
N GLU A 483 2.40 3.36 27.36
CA GLU A 483 1.83 4.43 28.18
C GLU A 483 2.27 5.84 27.72
N LEU A 484 3.53 6.00 27.31
CA LEU A 484 4.00 7.25 26.70
C LEU A 484 3.27 7.56 25.39
N ARG A 485 3.01 6.54 24.58
CA ARG A 485 2.23 6.69 23.35
C ARG A 485 0.81 7.17 23.62
N VAL A 486 0.13 6.57 24.60
CA VAL A 486 -1.20 7.02 25.03
C VAL A 486 -1.16 8.47 25.52
N LYS A 487 -0.14 8.82 26.31
CA LYS A 487 0.06 10.20 26.79
C LYS A 487 0.29 11.16 25.63
N TYR A 488 1.09 10.76 24.64
CA TYR A 488 1.39 11.55 23.45
C TYR A 488 0.15 11.78 22.59
N LEU A 489 -0.63 10.74 22.32
CA LEU A 489 -1.90 10.85 21.59
C LEU A 489 -2.89 11.79 22.27
N ARG A 490 -2.93 11.82 23.61
CA ARG A 490 -3.78 12.75 24.38
C ARG A 490 -3.31 14.23 24.31
N THR A 491 -2.08 14.49 23.88
CA THR A 491 -1.56 15.86 23.68
C THR A 491 -1.83 16.40 22.27
N MET A 492 -2.44 15.59 21.39
CA MET A 492 -2.82 16.06 20.06
C MET A 492 -3.90 17.13 20.15
N PRO A 493 -3.77 18.22 19.39
CA PRO A 493 -4.81 19.25 19.37
C PRO A 493 -6.11 18.67 18.79
N ASP A 494 -7.22 18.94 19.48
CA ASP A 494 -8.55 18.69 18.95
C ASP A 494 -8.71 19.48 17.66
N GLY A 495 -8.99 18.82 16.54
CA GLY A 495 -9.31 19.49 15.28
C GLY A 495 -8.20 19.53 14.21
N GLY A 496 -7.21 18.66 14.25
CA GLY A 496 -6.30 18.42 13.12
C GLY A 496 -6.99 17.72 11.93
N GLU A 497 -6.22 17.26 10.96
CA GLU A 497 -6.68 16.52 9.76
C GLU A 497 -7.59 15.30 10.05
N LEU A 498 -7.69 14.88 11.31
CA LEU A 498 -8.60 13.83 11.81
C LEU A 498 -10.01 14.33 12.21
N ALA A 499 -10.28 15.63 12.14
CA ALA A 499 -11.57 16.18 12.60
C ALA A 499 -12.74 15.93 11.62
N ALA A 500 -12.48 15.36 10.47
CA ALA A 500 -13.52 14.96 9.53
C ALA A 500 -13.82 13.47 9.71
N ASP A 501 -15.02 13.16 10.19
CA ASP A 501 -15.72 11.89 10.00
C ASP A 501 -15.31 10.63 10.78
N VAL A 502 -14.59 10.72 11.89
CA VAL A 502 -14.45 9.58 12.79
C VAL A 502 -15.42 9.71 13.96
N SER A 503 -16.54 8.98 13.90
CA SER A 503 -17.38 8.73 15.08
C SER A 503 -16.96 7.40 15.71
N ALA A 504 -16.54 7.43 16.98
CA ALA A 504 -16.29 6.21 17.74
C ALA A 504 -17.48 5.95 18.67
N GLU A 505 -18.13 4.82 18.48
CA GLU A 505 -19.19 4.33 19.38
C GLU A 505 -18.61 3.22 20.27
N ILE A 506 -18.73 3.38 21.59
CA ILE A 506 -18.35 2.33 22.53
C ILE A 506 -19.57 1.42 22.70
N VAL A 507 -19.56 0.26 22.05
CA VAL A 507 -20.62 -0.73 22.17
C VAL A 507 -20.25 -1.72 23.29
N PRO A 508 -21.19 -2.05 24.21
CA PRO A 508 -20.93 -3.07 25.22
C PRO A 508 -20.58 -4.43 24.59
N VAL A 509 -19.52 -5.08 25.07
CA VAL A 509 -19.00 -6.36 24.53
C VAL A 509 -20.08 -7.44 24.38
N LYS A 510 -21.08 -7.49 25.29
CA LYS A 510 -22.18 -8.45 25.21
C LYS A 510 -23.11 -8.25 24.01
N GLU A 511 -23.32 -6.99 23.58
CA GLU A 511 -24.10 -6.69 22.38
C GLU A 511 -23.28 -6.93 21.12
N TYR A 512 -22.00 -6.63 21.15
CA TYR A 512 -21.10 -6.88 20.05
C TYR A 512 -20.93 -8.39 19.77
N ASN A 513 -20.69 -9.21 20.79
CA ASN A 513 -20.63 -10.67 20.66
C ASN A 513 -21.92 -11.28 20.12
N LYS A 514 -23.07 -10.68 20.44
CA LYS A 514 -24.37 -11.13 19.96
C LYS A 514 -24.58 -10.82 18.48
N ALA A 515 -23.99 -9.72 17.99
CA ALA A 515 -24.13 -9.25 16.62
C ALA A 515 -23.12 -9.87 15.64
N THR A 516 -21.89 -10.11 16.08
CA THR A 516 -20.76 -10.46 15.19
C THR A 516 -20.11 -11.81 15.49
N GLY A 517 -20.30 -12.37 16.67
CA GLY A 517 -19.63 -13.62 17.11
C GLY A 517 -18.13 -13.47 17.36
N ILE A 518 -17.60 -12.25 17.41
CA ILE A 518 -16.20 -11.95 17.69
C ILE A 518 -16.07 -11.41 19.11
N GLU A 519 -15.16 -11.96 19.89
CA GLU A 519 -14.80 -11.50 21.21
C GLU A 519 -13.59 -10.56 21.10
N LEU A 520 -13.78 -9.29 21.45
CA LEU A 520 -12.70 -8.31 21.50
C LEU A 520 -12.24 -8.16 22.94
N GLU A 521 -10.96 -8.40 23.22
CA GLU A 521 -10.37 -8.09 24.53
C GLU A 521 -10.05 -6.59 24.62
N ILE A 522 -10.30 -6.01 25.80
CA ILE A 522 -9.96 -4.61 26.06
C ILE A 522 -8.43 -4.48 26.07
N GLY A 523 -7.88 -3.85 25.07
CA GLY A 523 -6.44 -3.66 24.89
C GLY A 523 -5.92 -3.90 23.48
N ASP A 524 -6.72 -4.48 22.59
CA ASP A 524 -6.37 -4.60 21.19
C ASP A 524 -6.54 -3.25 20.47
N VAL A 525 -5.42 -2.74 19.96
CA VAL A 525 -5.39 -1.53 19.13
C VAL A 525 -5.37 -2.00 17.67
N TYR A 526 -6.43 -1.74 16.96
CA TYR A 526 -6.54 -1.97 15.52
C TYR A 526 -6.03 -0.76 14.73
#